data_c4f42999d55197188434ab64a5452af4
#
_entry.id   c4f42999d55197188434ab64a5452af4
#
_cell.length_a   1.000
_cell.length_b   1.000
_cell.length_c   1.000
_cell.angle_alpha   90.00
_cell.angle_beta   90.00
_cell.angle_gamma   90.00
#
_symmetry.space_group_name_H-M   'P 1'
#
loop_
_entity.id
_entity.type
_entity.pdbx_description
1 polymer ?
#
loop_
_entity_poly.entity_id
_entity_poly.type
_entity_poly.pdbx_seq_one_letter_code
_entity_poly.pdbx_strand_id
1 'polypeptide(L)'
;MPSMSGITRRRLLASLPAVALARRALGAGSPEGLRHEFIQAGASGPPIRVRTISHFGLAVPDPKRSVDFYQGLFGMPVQARVDTTTILRVGAGPQFISIGPAAANAAPSINHYCLGIENFAVDRVLAALAAHGVTKGDTAGPMKVAVTMRDGTPDLLFGDPDGIVCQLQDVSYCGGSGPLGNVCRTVEPSPKKGLLALRDLSHLTIFSSDAERSNTFYQDLFGLSIRSYQGPTAPTLAIGPTVAFLMFAGGAPARGGATARPASINHACMSLDGFNPEQVLKTLETHGVTPRGDSAGPAGPMKSYVTMRMENRGGAPGGTPELYFTDPDGLLMQLQDSSYCGGSGFLGNVCK
;
A
#
# COMPACT_ATOMS: atom_id res chain seq x y z
N MET A 1 -42.91 -38.87 30.47
CA MET A 1 -42.72 -40.26 30.89
C MET A 1 -43.16 -41.16 29.76
N PRO A 2 -42.52 -42.30 29.39
CA PRO A 2 -41.27 -42.87 29.89
C PRO A 2 -40.13 -42.79 28.84
N SER A 3 -38.95 -42.96 29.11
CA SER A 3 -37.93 -43.78 29.77
C SER A 3 -37.04 -44.47 28.76
N MET A 4 -35.77 -44.13 28.85
CA MET A 4 -34.55 -44.94 29.10
C MET A 4 -34.26 -46.15 28.19
N SER A 5 -33.10 -46.21 27.67
CA SER A 5 -31.90 -47.07 27.95
C SER A 5 -31.06 -47.15 26.69
N GLY A 6 -29.78 -47.05 26.63
CA GLY A 6 -28.69 -47.52 27.47
C GLY A 6 -27.89 -48.57 26.71
N ILE A 7 -26.57 -48.61 26.96
CA ILE A 7 -25.62 -49.76 26.65
C ILE A 7 -24.92 -49.67 25.26
N THR A 8 -23.63 -49.91 25.07
CA THR A 8 -22.42 -50.16 25.89
C THR A 8 -21.19 -50.08 24.98
N ARG A 9 -20.06 -49.79 25.59
CA ARG A 9 -18.69 -49.90 25.04
C ARG A 9 -18.36 -51.35 24.63
N ARG A 10 -17.61 -51.50 23.53
CA ARG A 10 -16.63 -52.60 23.45
C ARG A 10 -15.38 -52.16 22.71
N ARG A 11 -14.26 -52.25 23.42
CA ARG A 11 -12.88 -52.27 22.91
C ARG A 11 -12.64 -53.59 22.17
N LEU A 12 -11.82 -53.53 21.12
CA LEU A 12 -10.98 -54.70 20.73
C LEU A 12 -9.64 -54.19 20.20
N LEU A 13 -8.62 -54.62 20.92
CA LEU A 13 -7.19 -54.59 20.59
C LEU A 13 -6.86 -55.85 19.77
N ALA A 14 -5.78 -55.75 19.04
CA ALA A 14 -4.85 -56.79 18.54
C ALA A 14 -4.68 -56.72 17.01
N SER A 15 -3.53 -56.86 16.38
CA SER A 15 -2.14 -57.20 16.74
C SER A 15 -1.32 -57.06 15.45
N LEU A 16 -0.09 -56.61 15.56
CA LEU A 16 0.93 -56.66 14.50
C LEU A 16 1.39 -58.11 14.24
N PRO A 17 1.99 -58.37 13.07
CA PRO A 17 3.33 -58.88 13.12
C PRO A 17 4.34 -58.18 12.20
N ALA A 18 5.55 -58.04 12.75
CA ALA A 18 6.77 -57.76 12.06
C ALA A 18 7.25 -58.99 11.25
N VAL A 19 7.77 -58.76 10.05
CA VAL A 19 8.68 -59.73 9.40
C VAL A 19 9.89 -58.97 8.84
N ALA A 20 11.03 -59.58 9.18
CA ALA A 20 12.39 -59.04 9.00
C ALA A 20 13.00 -59.38 7.62
N LEU A 21 13.94 -58.53 7.23
CA LEU A 21 15.18 -58.71 6.45
C LEU A 21 15.30 -59.87 5.44
N ALA A 22 15.63 -59.50 4.18
CA ALA A 22 16.66 -60.22 3.42
C ALA A 22 17.45 -59.25 2.53
N ARG A 23 18.74 -59.12 2.81
CA ARG A 23 19.78 -58.57 1.94
C ARG A 23 20.02 -59.51 0.78
N ARG A 24 20.09 -58.99 -0.46
CA ARG A 24 20.98 -59.53 -1.50
C ARG A 24 21.50 -58.40 -2.36
N ALA A 25 22.80 -58.26 -2.33
CA ALA A 25 23.58 -57.50 -3.30
C ALA A 25 23.74 -58.28 -4.58
N LEU A 26 23.76 -57.60 -5.71
CA LEU A 26 24.68 -57.80 -6.85
C LEU A 26 24.22 -56.96 -8.05
N GLY A 27 25.14 -56.16 -8.60
CA GLY A 27 25.34 -56.00 -10.01
C GLY A 27 25.07 -54.63 -10.63
N ALA A 28 26.10 -53.86 -10.74
CA ALA A 28 26.54 -52.93 -11.80
C ALA A 28 25.52 -52.59 -12.91
N GLY A 29 25.37 -51.25 -13.10
CA GLY A 29 24.72 -50.66 -14.27
C GLY A 29 24.35 -49.24 -14.00
N SER A 30 25.26 -48.26 -14.24
CA SER A 30 24.93 -46.84 -14.33
C SER A 30 24.08 -46.57 -15.55
N PRO A 31 23.00 -45.82 -15.42
CA PRO A 31 22.66 -44.83 -16.42
C PRO A 31 22.85 -43.44 -15.82
N GLU A 32 23.62 -42.66 -16.49
CA GLU A 32 23.66 -41.23 -16.33
C GLU A 32 22.25 -40.66 -16.44
N GLY A 33 21.61 -40.50 -15.29
CA GLY A 33 20.32 -39.84 -15.13
C GLY A 33 20.58 -38.36 -14.83
N LEU A 34 20.17 -37.52 -15.72
CA LEU A 34 20.05 -36.09 -15.64
C LEU A 34 19.79 -35.61 -14.22
N ARG A 35 20.84 -35.15 -13.55
CA ARG A 35 20.71 -34.26 -12.41
C ARG A 35 20.21 -32.93 -12.97
N HIS A 36 18.92 -32.65 -12.86
CA HIS A 36 18.47 -31.29 -12.82
C HIS A 36 19.14 -30.66 -11.59
N GLU A 37 20.29 -30.04 -11.81
CA GLU A 37 20.81 -29.04 -10.92
C GLU A 37 19.76 -27.93 -10.89
N PHE A 38 18.93 -27.91 -9.82
CA PHE A 38 18.34 -26.68 -9.36
C PHE A 38 19.53 -25.77 -9.02
N ILE A 39 19.89 -24.90 -9.96
CA ILE A 39 20.75 -23.76 -9.69
C ILE A 39 19.97 -22.98 -8.63
N GLN A 40 20.35 -23.16 -7.36
CA GLN A 40 20.04 -22.21 -6.32
C GLN A 40 20.62 -20.88 -6.83
N ALA A 41 19.75 -20.02 -7.35
CA ALA A 41 20.08 -18.63 -7.59
C ALA A 41 20.63 -18.11 -6.27
N GLY A 42 21.91 -17.82 -6.24
CA GLY A 42 22.59 -17.29 -5.08
C GLY A 42 21.83 -16.09 -4.55
N ALA A 43 21.70 -15.97 -3.25
CA ALA A 43 21.01 -14.92 -2.52
C ALA A 43 21.61 -13.53 -2.84
N SER A 44 21.29 -13.00 -4.01
CA SER A 44 21.30 -11.56 -4.25
C SER A 44 20.00 -11.03 -3.64
N GLY A 45 20.09 -10.01 -2.79
CA GLY A 45 18.91 -9.37 -2.19
C GLY A 45 17.88 -8.97 -3.23
N PRO A 46 16.71 -8.50 -2.84
CA PRO A 46 15.60 -8.24 -3.74
C PRO A 46 16.08 -7.40 -4.94
N PRO A 47 15.65 -7.73 -6.15
CA PRO A 47 16.16 -7.09 -7.37
C PRO A 47 15.84 -5.59 -7.41
N ILE A 48 14.81 -5.15 -6.67
CA ILE A 48 14.39 -3.75 -6.56
C ILE A 48 14.32 -3.37 -5.08
N ARG A 49 15.21 -2.46 -4.65
CA ARG A 49 15.22 -1.96 -3.27
C ARG A 49 14.35 -0.72 -3.14
N VAL A 50 13.23 -0.85 -2.47
CA VAL A 50 12.35 0.27 -2.14
C VAL A 50 12.85 0.99 -0.88
N ARG A 51 12.84 2.34 -0.92
CA ARG A 51 13.30 3.19 0.19
C ARG A 51 12.23 4.10 0.77
N THR A 52 11.26 4.49 -0.04
CA THR A 52 10.23 5.44 0.38
C THR A 52 8.95 5.29 -0.44
N ILE A 53 7.85 5.74 0.12
CA ILE A 53 6.70 6.15 -0.68
C ILE A 53 7.03 7.54 -1.21
N SER A 54 7.21 7.68 -2.53
CA SER A 54 7.57 8.95 -3.14
C SER A 54 6.35 9.88 -3.21
N HIS A 55 5.25 9.38 -3.77
CA HIS A 55 4.02 10.15 -3.91
C HIS A 55 2.81 9.27 -4.16
N PHE A 56 1.65 9.89 -4.18
CA PHE A 56 0.44 9.34 -4.78
C PHE A 56 -0.25 10.38 -5.65
N GLY A 57 -1.00 9.90 -6.64
CA GLY A 57 -1.70 10.73 -7.61
C GLY A 57 -3.20 10.79 -7.36
N LEU A 58 -3.76 11.99 -7.46
CA LEU A 58 -5.19 12.24 -7.44
C LEU A 58 -5.65 12.63 -8.83
N ALA A 59 -6.59 11.85 -9.37
CA ALA A 59 -7.34 12.20 -10.57
C ALA A 59 -8.70 12.77 -10.15
N VAL A 60 -8.92 14.06 -10.38
CA VAL A 60 -10.08 14.79 -9.86
C VAL A 60 -10.76 15.62 -10.97
N PRO A 61 -12.08 15.88 -10.88
CA PRO A 61 -12.77 16.70 -11.88
C PRO A 61 -12.31 18.16 -11.91
N ASP A 62 -11.93 18.73 -10.76
CA ASP A 62 -11.47 20.11 -10.63
C ASP A 62 -10.15 20.15 -9.84
N PRO A 63 -9.00 20.01 -10.53
CA PRO A 63 -7.68 20.06 -9.88
C PRO A 63 -7.43 21.33 -9.10
N LYS A 64 -7.94 22.48 -9.56
CA LYS A 64 -7.76 23.74 -8.86
C LYS A 64 -8.42 23.73 -7.49
N ARG A 65 -9.67 23.26 -7.41
CA ARG A 65 -10.40 23.13 -6.13
C ARG A 65 -9.65 22.24 -5.16
N SER A 66 -9.13 21.10 -5.61
CA SER A 66 -8.39 20.20 -4.77
C SER A 66 -7.04 20.80 -4.32
N VAL A 67 -6.30 21.49 -5.20
CA VAL A 67 -5.09 22.24 -4.84
C VAL A 67 -5.40 23.29 -3.76
N ASP A 68 -6.44 24.11 -3.96
CA ASP A 68 -6.85 25.14 -3.01
C ASP A 68 -7.21 24.55 -1.64
N PHE A 69 -7.85 23.37 -1.61
CA PHE A 69 -8.17 22.62 -0.40
C PHE A 69 -6.92 22.17 0.35
N TYR A 70 -6.01 21.45 -0.33
CA TYR A 70 -4.80 20.93 0.32
C TYR A 70 -3.85 22.06 0.76
N GLN A 71 -3.74 23.13 -0.02
CA GLN A 71 -2.99 24.31 0.40
C GLN A 71 -3.64 25.03 1.58
N GLY A 72 -4.96 25.13 1.61
CA GLY A 72 -5.70 25.71 2.73
C GLY A 72 -5.54 24.94 4.02
N LEU A 73 -5.62 23.61 3.94
CA LEU A 73 -5.51 22.75 5.12
C LEU A 73 -4.07 22.57 5.60
N PHE A 74 -3.13 22.34 4.69
CA PHE A 74 -1.76 21.92 5.05
C PHE A 74 -0.68 22.93 4.69
N GLY A 75 -1.00 24.01 4.00
CA GLY A 75 0.01 25.00 3.60
C GLY A 75 1.03 24.47 2.60
N MET A 76 0.67 23.45 1.81
CA MET A 76 1.58 22.73 0.92
C MET A 76 2.09 23.63 -0.20
N PRO A 77 3.42 23.80 -0.35
CA PRO A 77 3.96 24.57 -1.47
C PRO A 77 3.91 23.74 -2.76
N VAL A 78 3.89 24.44 -3.92
CA VAL A 78 3.98 23.78 -5.23
C VAL A 78 5.44 23.44 -5.50
N GLN A 79 5.75 22.16 -5.61
CA GLN A 79 7.10 21.64 -5.89
C GLN A 79 7.41 21.61 -7.39
N ALA A 80 6.42 21.28 -8.20
CA ALA A 80 6.53 21.25 -9.65
C ALA A 80 5.14 21.37 -10.33
N ARG A 81 5.13 21.66 -11.60
CA ARG A 81 3.96 21.60 -12.47
C ARG A 81 4.32 20.78 -13.69
N VAL A 82 3.46 19.85 -14.04
CA VAL A 82 3.62 18.94 -15.17
C VAL A 82 2.34 19.00 -15.97
N ASP A 83 2.37 19.61 -17.12
CA ASP A 83 1.17 19.88 -17.95
C ASP A 83 0.04 20.48 -17.10
N THR A 84 -1.05 19.77 -16.94
CA THR A 84 -2.22 20.17 -16.15
C THR A 84 -2.16 19.68 -14.69
N THR A 85 -1.09 18.98 -14.31
CA THR A 85 -0.91 18.41 -12.97
C THR A 85 -0.09 19.33 -12.07
N THR A 86 -0.59 19.61 -10.88
CA THR A 86 0.13 20.34 -9.83
C THR A 86 0.69 19.37 -8.80
N ILE A 87 1.95 19.52 -8.47
CA ILE A 87 2.68 18.69 -7.51
C ILE A 87 2.85 19.49 -6.22
N LEU A 88 2.18 19.05 -5.15
CA LEU A 88 2.21 19.67 -3.83
C LEU A 88 3.17 18.92 -2.91
N ARG A 89 4.19 19.60 -2.39
CA ARG A 89 5.19 19.02 -1.49
C ARG A 89 4.59 18.62 -0.16
N VAL A 90 4.95 17.43 0.32
CA VAL A 90 4.68 16.96 1.68
C VAL A 90 5.90 17.22 2.56
N GLY A 91 5.72 17.87 3.69
CA GLY A 91 6.77 18.13 4.66
C GLY A 91 7.99 18.84 4.04
N ALA A 92 9.17 18.33 4.37
CA ALA A 92 10.43 18.82 3.80
C ALA A 92 10.67 18.36 2.35
N GLY A 93 9.86 17.41 1.84
CA GLY A 93 10.06 16.78 0.53
C GLY A 93 11.20 15.73 0.54
N PRO A 94 11.50 15.13 -0.60
CA PRO A 94 10.89 15.35 -1.92
C PRO A 94 9.50 14.71 -2.10
N GLN A 95 8.92 14.06 -1.10
CA GLN A 95 7.58 13.45 -1.16
C GLN A 95 6.50 14.46 -1.55
N PHE A 96 5.47 14.02 -2.27
CA PHE A 96 4.43 14.93 -2.74
C PHE A 96 3.08 14.25 -3.00
N ILE A 97 2.07 15.05 -3.25
CA ILE A 97 0.79 14.66 -3.84
C ILE A 97 0.74 15.27 -5.24
N SER A 98 0.48 14.46 -6.27
CA SER A 98 0.21 14.96 -7.62
C SER A 98 -1.30 15.08 -7.82
N ILE A 99 -1.77 16.24 -8.29
CA ILE A 99 -3.20 16.52 -8.50
C ILE A 99 -3.39 16.90 -9.95
N GLY A 100 -4.07 16.02 -10.70
CA GLY A 100 -4.35 16.20 -12.11
C GLY A 100 -5.81 15.95 -12.46
N PRO A 101 -6.23 16.27 -13.69
CA PRO A 101 -7.61 16.06 -14.15
C PRO A 101 -7.92 14.57 -14.28
N ALA A 102 -9.11 14.18 -13.83
CA ALA A 102 -9.68 12.88 -14.17
C ALA A 102 -10.04 12.84 -15.67
N ALA A 103 -10.03 11.64 -16.26
CA ALA A 103 -10.57 11.47 -17.61
C ALA A 103 -12.06 11.89 -17.65
N ALA A 104 -12.52 12.30 -18.81
CA ALA A 104 -13.91 12.71 -18.97
C ALA A 104 -14.87 11.62 -18.47
N ASN A 105 -15.81 12.00 -17.61
CA ASN A 105 -16.80 11.13 -16.98
C ASN A 105 -16.21 10.03 -16.05
N ALA A 106 -14.92 10.05 -15.73
CA ALA A 106 -14.35 9.16 -14.74
C ALA A 106 -14.64 9.67 -13.31
N ALA A 107 -14.89 8.74 -12.40
CA ALA A 107 -15.00 9.06 -10.99
C ALA A 107 -13.64 9.53 -10.43
N PRO A 108 -13.63 10.43 -9.44
CA PRO A 108 -12.41 10.79 -8.72
C PRO A 108 -11.73 9.54 -8.13
N SER A 109 -10.41 9.52 -8.16
CA SER A 109 -9.66 8.37 -7.63
C SER A 109 -8.25 8.75 -7.17
N ILE A 110 -7.71 7.97 -6.24
CA ILE A 110 -6.27 7.85 -6.07
C ILE A 110 -5.83 6.88 -7.18
N ASN A 111 -5.32 7.42 -8.28
CA ASN A 111 -5.14 6.65 -9.51
C ASN A 111 -3.82 5.86 -9.58
N HIS A 112 -2.83 6.24 -8.80
CA HIS A 112 -1.55 5.54 -8.66
C HIS A 112 -0.83 5.96 -7.38
N TYR A 113 0.20 5.20 -7.03
CA TYR A 113 1.20 5.59 -6.06
C TYR A 113 2.60 5.31 -6.61
N CYS A 114 3.60 5.94 -6.04
CA CYS A 114 4.97 5.79 -6.48
C CYS A 114 5.88 5.35 -5.33
N LEU A 115 6.71 4.38 -5.63
CA LEU A 115 7.78 3.93 -4.74
C LEU A 115 9.12 4.47 -5.22
N GLY A 116 9.85 5.14 -4.33
CA GLY A 116 11.22 5.56 -4.55
C GLY A 116 12.18 4.40 -4.34
N ILE A 117 12.97 4.06 -5.36
CA ILE A 117 13.89 2.92 -5.37
C ILE A 117 15.34 3.35 -5.50
N GLU A 118 16.25 2.52 -4.98
CA GLU A 118 17.69 2.73 -5.15
C GLU A 118 18.15 2.38 -6.55
N ASN A 119 19.11 3.17 -7.05
CA ASN A 119 19.78 2.90 -8.32
C ASN A 119 18.79 2.71 -9.47
N PHE A 120 17.83 3.62 -9.60
CA PHE A 120 16.83 3.58 -10.66
C PHE A 120 17.50 3.56 -12.03
N ALA A 121 17.19 2.52 -12.80
CA ALA A 121 17.55 2.39 -14.21
C ALA A 121 16.46 1.59 -14.91
N VAL A 122 15.91 2.14 -15.98
CA VAL A 122 14.73 1.58 -16.67
C VAL A 122 14.94 0.12 -17.04
N ASP A 123 16.06 -0.22 -17.69
CA ASP A 123 16.32 -1.60 -18.14
C ASP A 123 16.43 -2.58 -16.98
N ARG A 124 17.07 -2.18 -15.87
CA ARG A 124 17.18 -3.00 -14.67
C ARG A 124 15.81 -3.27 -14.04
N VAL A 125 14.99 -2.23 -13.96
CA VAL A 125 13.64 -2.35 -13.42
C VAL A 125 12.76 -3.21 -14.31
N LEU A 126 12.81 -3.01 -15.63
CA LEU A 126 12.06 -3.83 -16.59
C LEU A 126 12.46 -5.31 -16.53
N ALA A 127 13.76 -5.61 -16.41
CA ALA A 127 14.23 -6.98 -16.25
C ALA A 127 13.73 -7.64 -14.97
N ALA A 128 13.73 -6.90 -13.85
CA ALA A 128 13.21 -7.38 -12.58
C ALA A 128 11.69 -7.62 -12.63
N LEU A 129 10.93 -6.70 -13.20
CA LEU A 129 9.49 -6.84 -13.40
C LEU A 129 9.15 -8.05 -14.28
N ALA A 130 9.90 -8.24 -15.38
CA ALA A 130 9.73 -9.38 -16.29
C ALA A 130 9.98 -10.72 -15.59
N ALA A 131 10.98 -10.80 -14.70
CA ALA A 131 11.25 -11.99 -13.89
C ALA A 131 10.10 -12.36 -12.95
N HIS A 132 9.22 -11.38 -12.62
CA HIS A 132 8.01 -11.57 -11.81
C HIS A 132 6.73 -11.60 -12.65
N GLY A 133 6.83 -11.85 -13.95
CA GLY A 133 5.68 -12.03 -14.85
C GLY A 133 5.03 -10.73 -15.35
N VAL A 134 5.59 -9.56 -15.03
CA VAL A 134 5.08 -8.28 -15.55
C VAL A 134 5.65 -8.06 -16.96
N THR A 135 4.77 -7.98 -17.95
CA THR A 135 5.16 -7.86 -19.36
C THR A 135 4.98 -6.43 -19.88
N LYS A 136 5.72 -6.06 -20.93
CA LYS A 136 5.56 -4.74 -21.57
C LYS A 136 4.16 -4.56 -22.16
N GLY A 137 3.63 -3.34 -22.04
CA GLY A 137 2.36 -2.90 -22.61
C GLY A 137 2.43 -1.43 -23.02
N ASP A 138 1.42 -0.96 -23.73
CA ASP A 138 1.30 0.45 -24.11
C ASP A 138 0.83 1.31 -22.92
N THR A 139 0.12 0.69 -21.99
CA THR A 139 -0.33 1.29 -20.73
C THR A 139 -0.08 0.34 -19.56
N ALA A 140 0.02 0.87 -18.35
CA ALA A 140 -0.03 0.08 -17.13
C ALA A 140 -1.41 -0.54 -16.97
N GLY A 141 -1.45 -1.82 -16.61
CA GLY A 141 -2.66 -2.60 -16.37
C GLY A 141 -2.28 -3.90 -15.67
N PRO A 142 -3.19 -4.85 -15.42
CA PRO A 142 -2.85 -6.07 -14.70
C PRO A 142 -1.64 -6.78 -15.31
N MET A 143 -0.55 -6.88 -14.52
CA MET A 143 0.74 -7.46 -14.91
C MET A 143 1.34 -6.87 -16.21
N LYS A 144 1.13 -5.56 -16.43
CA LYS A 144 1.70 -4.80 -17.55
C LYS A 144 2.51 -3.62 -17.06
N VAL A 145 3.63 -3.34 -17.74
CA VAL A 145 4.48 -2.17 -17.50
C VAL A 145 4.56 -1.32 -18.75
N ALA A 146 4.40 -0.02 -18.59
CA ALA A 146 4.63 0.99 -19.62
C ALA A 146 5.70 1.97 -19.15
N VAL A 147 6.49 2.46 -20.09
CA VAL A 147 7.47 3.53 -19.86
C VAL A 147 7.20 4.63 -20.88
N THR A 148 6.92 5.82 -20.38
CA THR A 148 6.78 7.02 -21.19
C THR A 148 7.90 7.99 -20.86
N MET A 149 8.33 8.77 -21.85
CA MET A 149 9.35 9.80 -21.64
C MET A 149 8.69 11.17 -21.53
N ARG A 150 8.97 11.88 -20.45
CA ARG A 150 8.51 13.24 -20.21
C ARG A 150 9.71 14.14 -19.94
N ASP A 151 10.01 15.04 -20.85
CA ASP A 151 11.15 15.99 -20.75
C ASP A 151 12.47 15.32 -20.32
N GLY A 152 12.78 14.16 -20.89
CA GLY A 152 13.98 13.39 -20.57
C GLY A 152 13.88 12.56 -19.29
N THR A 153 12.75 12.58 -18.59
CA THR A 153 12.45 11.75 -17.42
C THR A 153 11.63 10.54 -17.83
N PRO A 154 12.07 9.31 -17.56
CA PRO A 154 11.25 8.13 -17.78
C PRO A 154 10.20 8.00 -16.67
N ASP A 155 8.93 7.99 -17.02
CA ASP A 155 7.83 7.62 -16.15
C ASP A 155 7.53 6.12 -16.35
N LEU A 156 7.96 5.29 -15.39
CA LEU A 156 7.78 3.84 -15.41
C LEU A 156 6.62 3.46 -14.49
N LEU A 157 5.51 3.01 -15.09
CA LEU A 157 4.32 2.59 -14.37
C LEU A 157 4.01 1.12 -14.68
N PHE A 158 3.73 0.34 -13.65
CA PHE A 158 3.24 -1.03 -13.84
C PHE A 158 1.96 -1.26 -13.05
N GLY A 159 1.11 -2.16 -13.53
CA GLY A 159 -0.03 -2.66 -12.78
C GLY A 159 0.32 -3.96 -12.07
N ASP A 160 -0.04 -4.04 -10.81
CA ASP A 160 0.09 -5.24 -10.01
C ASP A 160 -0.89 -6.35 -10.48
N PRO A 161 -0.99 -7.52 -9.83
CA PRO A 161 -1.93 -8.58 -10.22
C PRO A 161 -3.39 -8.16 -10.31
N ASP A 162 -3.80 -7.10 -9.61
CA ASP A 162 -5.14 -6.52 -9.67
C ASP A 162 -5.24 -5.31 -10.61
N GLY A 163 -4.13 -4.90 -11.22
CA GLY A 163 -4.06 -3.71 -12.08
C GLY A 163 -3.92 -2.40 -11.31
N ILE A 164 -3.63 -2.46 -10.01
CA ILE A 164 -3.31 -1.26 -9.23
C ILE A 164 -2.00 -0.67 -9.76
N VAL A 165 -2.04 0.58 -10.16
CA VAL A 165 -0.90 1.25 -10.80
C VAL A 165 0.10 1.70 -9.75
N CYS A 166 1.31 1.12 -9.84
CA CYS A 166 2.48 1.52 -9.09
C CYS A 166 3.51 2.13 -10.04
N GLN A 167 3.96 3.35 -9.74
CA GLN A 167 5.08 3.99 -10.41
C GLN A 167 6.38 3.66 -9.67
N LEU A 168 7.46 3.45 -10.40
CA LEU A 168 8.79 3.29 -9.82
C LEU A 168 9.69 4.42 -10.30
N GLN A 169 10.33 5.12 -9.36
CA GLN A 169 11.21 6.24 -9.63
C GLN A 169 12.45 6.20 -8.71
N ASP A 170 13.44 7.00 -9.02
CA ASP A 170 14.57 7.19 -8.13
C ASP A 170 14.14 7.76 -6.77
N VAL A 171 14.88 7.45 -5.71
CA VAL A 171 14.61 7.99 -4.36
C VAL A 171 14.65 9.51 -4.29
N SER A 172 15.34 10.16 -5.21
CA SER A 172 15.45 11.62 -5.31
C SER A 172 14.38 12.27 -6.19
N TYR A 173 13.49 11.49 -6.78
CA TYR A 173 12.42 11.98 -7.65
C TYR A 173 11.56 13.03 -6.95
N CYS A 174 11.41 14.19 -7.58
CA CYS A 174 10.62 15.31 -7.07
C CYS A 174 9.52 15.76 -8.04
N GLY A 175 9.25 14.99 -9.11
CA GLY A 175 8.31 15.37 -10.17
C GLY A 175 8.90 16.37 -11.18
N GLY A 176 10.20 16.61 -11.15
CA GLY A 176 10.91 17.53 -12.04
C GLY A 176 11.41 16.88 -13.32
N SER A 177 12.41 17.49 -13.94
CA SER A 177 13.05 17.05 -15.18
C SER A 177 14.34 16.27 -14.95
N GLY A 178 14.97 15.84 -16.06
CA GLY A 178 16.21 15.09 -16.07
C GLY A 178 16.00 13.58 -15.90
N PRO A 179 17.05 12.76 -16.09
CA PRO A 179 16.95 11.30 -16.15
C PRO A 179 16.34 10.63 -14.91
N LEU A 180 16.44 11.29 -13.75
CA LEU A 180 15.87 10.81 -12.49
C LEU A 180 14.63 11.62 -12.04
N GLY A 181 14.21 12.64 -12.84
CA GLY A 181 13.11 13.52 -12.45
C GLY A 181 13.35 14.29 -11.16
N ASN A 182 14.62 14.54 -10.83
CA ASN A 182 15.07 15.15 -9.57
C ASN A 182 15.59 16.58 -9.76
N VAL A 183 15.47 17.14 -10.95
CA VAL A 183 15.77 18.55 -11.21
C VAL A 183 14.48 19.34 -11.05
N CYS A 184 14.21 19.77 -9.81
CA CYS A 184 13.06 20.58 -9.50
C CYS A 184 13.44 22.08 -9.39
N ARG A 185 12.55 22.94 -9.84
CA ARG A 185 12.67 24.40 -9.69
C ARG A 185 12.55 24.79 -8.21
N THR A 186 12.86 26.06 -7.93
CA THR A 186 12.54 26.64 -6.61
C THR A 186 11.06 26.46 -6.32
N VAL A 187 10.77 25.97 -5.12
CA VAL A 187 9.42 25.69 -4.68
C VAL A 187 8.60 26.96 -4.62
N GLU A 188 7.39 26.97 -5.21
CA GLU A 188 6.45 28.06 -5.11
C GLU A 188 5.76 28.01 -3.73
N PRO A 189 5.89 29.02 -2.88
CA PRO A 189 5.25 29.02 -1.57
C PRO A 189 3.73 28.88 -1.69
N SER A 190 3.11 28.17 -0.75
CA SER A 190 1.66 28.15 -0.65
C SER A 190 1.13 29.58 -0.37
N PRO A 191 0.03 29.99 -1.01
CA PRO A 191 -0.63 31.25 -0.67
C PRO A 191 -1.32 31.21 0.69
N LYS A 192 -1.41 30.01 1.30
CA LYS A 192 -2.02 29.77 2.61
C LYS A 192 -0.99 29.22 3.57
N LYS A 193 -1.06 29.63 4.83
CA LYS A 193 -0.18 29.11 5.89
C LYS A 193 -0.44 27.65 6.20
N GLY A 194 -1.67 27.18 5.97
CA GLY A 194 -2.15 25.88 6.43
C GLY A 194 -2.52 25.88 7.92
N LEU A 195 -3.31 24.91 8.29
CA LEU A 195 -3.81 24.72 9.67
C LEU A 195 -3.10 23.54 10.35
N LEU A 196 -2.62 22.57 9.57
CA LEU A 196 -1.89 21.38 10.00
C LEU A 196 -0.58 21.28 9.20
N ALA A 197 0.50 20.93 9.86
CA ALA A 197 1.79 20.73 9.21
C ALA A 197 2.04 19.24 8.97
N LEU A 198 2.06 18.85 7.70
CA LEU A 198 2.41 17.47 7.31
C LEU A 198 3.91 17.24 7.49
N ARG A 199 4.28 16.03 7.90
CA ARG A 199 5.66 15.59 7.97
C ARG A 199 6.05 14.70 6.80
N ASP A 200 5.40 13.54 6.65
CA ASP A 200 5.73 12.52 5.68
C ASP A 200 4.48 11.82 5.12
N LEU A 201 4.66 11.06 4.05
CA LEU A 201 3.71 10.02 3.62
C LEU A 201 3.94 8.78 4.48
N SER A 202 2.89 8.34 5.19
CA SER A 202 2.96 7.23 6.13
C SER A 202 2.69 5.89 5.45
N HIS A 203 1.53 5.73 4.82
CA HIS A 203 1.17 4.47 4.18
C HIS A 203 0.07 4.59 3.13
N LEU A 204 -0.10 3.51 2.37
CA LEU A 204 -1.28 3.32 1.55
C LEU A 204 -1.97 2.02 1.94
N THR A 205 -3.29 2.06 1.99
CA THR A 205 -4.13 0.86 2.08
C THR A 205 -4.79 0.62 0.73
N ILE A 206 -4.61 -0.58 0.23
CA ILE A 206 -5.05 -1.01 -1.10
C ILE A 206 -6.07 -2.13 -0.92
N PHE A 207 -7.25 -1.97 -1.49
CA PHE A 207 -8.20 -3.05 -1.62
C PHE A 207 -7.79 -3.94 -2.79
N SER A 208 -7.58 -5.20 -2.50
CA SER A 208 -7.15 -6.23 -3.42
C SER A 208 -8.24 -7.28 -3.57
N SER A 209 -8.34 -7.90 -4.73
CA SER A 209 -9.23 -9.06 -4.93
C SER A 209 -8.74 -10.29 -4.15
N ASP A 210 -7.42 -10.37 -3.91
CA ASP A 210 -6.75 -11.41 -3.13
C ASP A 210 -5.53 -10.80 -2.41
N ALA A 211 -5.70 -10.49 -1.13
CA ALA A 211 -4.67 -9.83 -0.33
C ALA A 211 -3.43 -10.72 -0.10
N GLU A 212 -3.59 -12.04 -0.03
CA GLU A 212 -2.47 -12.97 0.12
C GLU A 212 -1.59 -12.98 -1.13
N ARG A 213 -2.20 -13.07 -2.31
CA ARG A 213 -1.51 -12.95 -3.60
C ARG A 213 -0.78 -11.62 -3.73
N SER A 214 -1.43 -10.52 -3.37
CA SER A 214 -0.80 -9.20 -3.43
C SER A 214 0.38 -9.10 -2.45
N ASN A 215 0.23 -9.53 -1.21
CA ASN A 215 1.33 -9.54 -0.23
C ASN A 215 2.52 -10.35 -0.75
N THR A 216 2.29 -11.56 -1.26
CA THR A 216 3.34 -12.42 -1.82
C THR A 216 4.04 -11.73 -3.00
N PHE A 217 3.28 -11.19 -3.96
CA PHE A 217 3.84 -10.47 -5.11
C PHE A 217 4.76 -9.32 -4.70
N TYR A 218 4.34 -8.47 -3.75
CA TYR A 218 5.14 -7.34 -3.30
C TYR A 218 6.35 -7.75 -2.43
N GLN A 219 6.22 -8.79 -1.64
CA GLN A 219 7.34 -9.36 -0.89
C GLN A 219 8.39 -9.96 -1.83
N ASP A 220 7.98 -10.71 -2.84
CA ASP A 220 8.89 -11.34 -3.81
C ASP A 220 9.59 -10.30 -4.70
N LEU A 221 8.84 -9.32 -5.24
CA LEU A 221 9.37 -8.31 -6.14
C LEU A 221 10.32 -7.34 -5.44
N PHE A 222 9.98 -6.88 -4.23
CA PHE A 222 10.66 -5.82 -3.52
C PHE A 222 11.40 -6.27 -2.24
N GLY A 223 11.22 -7.51 -1.82
CA GLY A 223 11.79 -8.02 -0.57
C GLY A 223 11.24 -7.34 0.68
N LEU A 224 9.97 -6.93 0.67
CA LEU A 224 9.37 -6.21 1.78
C LEU A 224 9.14 -7.14 2.97
N SER A 225 9.65 -6.76 4.13
CA SER A 225 9.39 -7.48 5.38
C SER A 225 8.04 -7.08 5.98
N ILE A 226 7.46 -7.98 6.77
CA ILE A 226 6.27 -7.66 7.56
C ILE A 226 6.70 -6.82 8.77
N ARG A 227 6.07 -5.67 8.98
CA ARG A 227 6.31 -4.77 10.09
C ARG A 227 5.37 -5.00 11.26
N SER A 228 4.10 -5.24 10.96
CA SER A 228 3.04 -5.42 11.95
C SER A 228 1.84 -6.13 11.31
N TYR A 229 0.80 -6.37 12.10
CA TYR A 229 -0.45 -6.93 11.63
C TYR A 229 -1.62 -6.06 12.10
N GLN A 230 -2.53 -5.73 11.19
CA GLN A 230 -3.80 -5.07 11.51
C GLN A 230 -4.97 -6.06 11.51
N GLY A 231 -4.78 -7.15 12.23
CA GLY A 231 -5.64 -8.32 12.31
C GLY A 231 -4.86 -9.59 12.02
N PRO A 232 -5.46 -10.77 12.20
CA PRO A 232 -4.75 -12.05 12.09
C PRO A 232 -4.10 -12.31 10.72
N THR A 233 -4.69 -11.76 9.66
CA THR A 233 -4.33 -12.04 8.26
C THR A 233 -4.02 -10.77 7.45
N ALA A 234 -3.83 -9.63 8.10
CA ALA A 234 -3.61 -8.35 7.43
C ALA A 234 -2.22 -7.78 7.78
N PRO A 235 -1.14 -8.28 7.16
CA PRO A 235 0.20 -7.76 7.39
C PRO A 235 0.35 -6.35 6.81
N THR A 236 1.21 -5.55 7.44
CA THR A 236 1.74 -4.31 6.87
C THR A 236 3.14 -4.58 6.34
N LEU A 237 3.40 -4.24 5.08
CA LEU A 237 4.68 -4.44 4.42
C LEU A 237 5.55 -3.20 4.56
N ALA A 238 6.71 -3.34 5.20
CA ALA A 238 7.61 -2.25 5.51
C ALA A 238 8.19 -1.59 4.26
N ILE A 239 8.17 -0.26 4.19
CA ILE A 239 8.79 0.52 3.11
C ILE A 239 10.06 1.20 3.63
N GLY A 240 11.20 0.74 3.13
CA GLY A 240 12.50 1.30 3.49
C GLY A 240 12.81 1.25 5.00
N PRO A 241 13.70 2.13 5.48
CA PRO A 241 14.11 2.18 6.89
C PRO A 241 13.16 3.00 7.78
N THR A 242 12.09 3.56 7.22
CA THR A 242 11.14 4.43 7.94
C THR A 242 10.00 3.62 8.55
N VAL A 243 9.04 4.28 9.18
CA VAL A 243 7.80 3.65 9.69
C VAL A 243 6.77 3.39 8.59
N ALA A 244 7.01 3.86 7.36
CA ALA A 244 6.09 3.73 6.23
C ALA A 244 5.82 2.28 5.84
N PHE A 245 4.63 2.01 5.31
CA PHE A 245 4.24 0.67 4.88
C PHE A 245 3.18 0.67 3.76
N LEU A 246 3.01 -0.47 3.12
CA LEU A 246 1.82 -0.80 2.32
C LEU A 246 0.98 -1.81 3.07
N MET A 247 -0.33 -1.74 2.89
CA MET A 247 -1.28 -2.70 3.42
C MET A 247 -2.26 -3.13 2.33
N PHE A 248 -2.38 -4.45 2.12
CA PHE A 248 -3.37 -5.02 1.23
C PHE A 248 -4.51 -5.60 2.06
N ALA A 249 -5.73 -5.19 1.75
CA ALA A 249 -6.94 -5.64 2.40
C ALA A 249 -7.95 -6.14 1.36
N GLY A 250 -8.78 -7.13 1.70
CA GLY A 250 -9.76 -7.71 0.78
C GLY A 250 -9.60 -9.20 0.64
N GLY A 251 -10.17 -9.79 -0.41
CA GLY A 251 -10.13 -11.23 -0.67
C GLY A 251 -11.09 -12.07 0.21
N ALA A 252 -11.76 -11.47 1.20
CA ALA A 252 -12.82 -12.17 1.90
C ALA A 252 -14.09 -12.19 1.03
N PRO A 253 -14.77 -13.35 0.89
CA PRO A 253 -16.03 -13.43 0.18
C PRO A 253 -17.02 -12.44 0.83
N ALA A 254 -17.70 -11.66 -0.01
CA ALA A 254 -18.69 -10.71 0.46
C ALA A 254 -19.78 -11.47 1.24
N ARG A 255 -19.94 -11.13 2.52
CA ARG A 255 -21.01 -11.70 3.34
C ARG A 255 -22.36 -11.31 2.73
N GLY A 256 -23.23 -12.27 2.50
CA GLY A 256 -24.61 -12.04 2.06
C GLY A 256 -24.79 -11.80 0.56
N GLY A 257 -23.90 -12.27 -0.31
CA GLY A 257 -24.07 -12.20 -1.77
C GLY A 257 -23.81 -10.81 -2.38
N ALA A 258 -23.19 -9.89 -1.63
CA ALA A 258 -22.72 -8.61 -2.19
C ALA A 258 -21.62 -8.87 -3.23
N THR A 259 -21.60 -8.09 -4.29
CA THR A 259 -20.51 -8.13 -5.30
C THR A 259 -19.18 -7.80 -4.65
N ALA A 260 -18.13 -8.54 -5.02
CA ALA A 260 -16.77 -8.23 -4.57
C ALA A 260 -16.44 -6.78 -4.90
N ARG A 261 -15.83 -6.07 -3.93
CA ARG A 261 -15.39 -4.68 -4.15
C ARG A 261 -14.26 -4.68 -5.19
N PRO A 262 -14.31 -3.81 -6.20
CA PRO A 262 -13.21 -3.68 -7.14
C PRO A 262 -11.89 -3.32 -6.42
N ALA A 263 -10.80 -3.85 -6.95
CA ALA A 263 -9.46 -3.47 -6.49
C ALA A 263 -9.25 -1.96 -6.69
N SER A 264 -8.71 -1.29 -5.68
CA SER A 264 -8.50 0.16 -5.69
C SER A 264 -7.58 0.60 -4.57
N ILE A 265 -6.91 1.74 -4.73
CA ILE A 265 -6.26 2.40 -3.61
C ILE A 265 -7.37 3.00 -2.74
N ASN A 266 -7.53 2.45 -1.53
CA ASN A 266 -8.60 2.86 -0.63
C ASN A 266 -8.33 4.21 0.00
N HIS A 267 -7.12 4.39 0.55
CA HIS A 267 -6.69 5.66 1.10
C HIS A 267 -5.18 5.79 1.13
N ALA A 268 -4.73 7.03 1.21
CA ALA A 268 -3.37 7.42 1.54
C ALA A 268 -3.33 8.04 2.93
N CYS A 269 -2.30 7.74 3.69
CA CYS A 269 -2.07 8.31 5.01
C CYS A 269 -0.88 9.25 5.01
N MET A 270 -1.09 10.42 5.61
CA MET A 270 -0.07 11.42 5.86
C MET A 270 0.17 11.56 7.36
N SER A 271 1.40 11.85 7.75
CA SER A 271 1.76 11.96 9.16
C SER A 271 1.89 13.39 9.64
N LEU A 272 1.62 13.56 10.93
CA LEU A 272 1.76 14.80 11.68
C LEU A 272 2.66 14.54 12.90
N ASP A 273 3.45 15.53 13.29
CA ASP A 273 4.12 15.49 14.59
C ASP A 273 3.14 15.87 15.69
N GLY A 274 3.15 15.13 16.80
CA GLY A 274 2.29 15.40 17.94
C GLY A 274 0.79 15.22 17.65
N PHE A 275 0.45 14.17 16.90
CA PHE A 275 -0.91 13.85 16.54
C PHE A 275 -1.84 13.71 17.76
N ASN A 276 -2.87 14.52 17.79
CA ASN A 276 -3.97 14.44 18.74
C ASN A 276 -5.29 14.42 17.95
N PRO A 277 -6.04 13.31 17.94
CA PRO A 277 -7.22 13.15 17.10
C PRO A 277 -8.31 14.20 17.37
N GLU A 278 -8.53 14.62 18.62
CA GLU A 278 -9.55 15.62 18.95
C GLU A 278 -9.19 17.00 18.39
N GLN A 279 -7.92 17.40 18.54
CA GLN A 279 -7.43 18.68 18.00
C GLN A 279 -7.46 18.69 16.48
N VAL A 280 -7.06 17.57 15.86
CA VAL A 280 -7.08 17.43 14.39
C VAL A 280 -8.51 17.48 13.87
N LEU A 281 -9.47 16.78 14.49
CA LEU A 281 -10.89 16.87 14.12
C LEU A 281 -11.42 18.29 14.18
N LYS A 282 -11.15 19.00 15.27
CA LYS A 282 -11.54 20.42 15.42
C LYS A 282 -10.93 21.30 14.34
N THR A 283 -9.68 21.05 13.96
CA THR A 283 -8.99 21.80 12.88
C THR A 283 -9.63 21.50 11.53
N LEU A 284 -9.93 20.23 11.26
CA LEU A 284 -10.65 19.79 10.03
C LEU A 284 -12.02 20.48 9.93
N GLU A 285 -12.77 20.55 11.04
CA GLU A 285 -14.06 21.21 11.08
C GLU A 285 -13.93 22.72 10.78
N THR A 286 -12.91 23.39 11.31
CA THR A 286 -12.60 24.79 10.98
C THR A 286 -12.32 24.98 9.49
N HIS A 287 -11.80 23.96 8.80
CA HIS A 287 -11.56 23.96 7.35
C HIS A 287 -12.80 23.51 6.53
N GLY A 288 -13.93 23.28 7.17
CA GLY A 288 -15.17 22.87 6.52
C GLY A 288 -15.35 21.35 6.34
N VAL A 289 -14.42 20.54 6.89
CA VAL A 289 -14.54 19.07 6.90
C VAL A 289 -15.31 18.66 8.13
N THR A 290 -16.60 18.41 7.97
CA THR A 290 -17.53 18.20 9.10
C THR A 290 -17.57 16.73 9.54
N PRO A 291 -17.95 16.44 10.80
CA PRO A 291 -18.15 15.07 11.24
C PRO A 291 -19.10 14.29 10.34
N ARG A 292 -18.78 13.01 10.12
CA ARG A 292 -19.59 12.11 9.29
C ARG A 292 -20.99 11.83 9.85
N GLY A 293 -21.17 11.92 11.16
CA GLY A 293 -22.36 11.45 11.84
C GLY A 293 -22.44 9.92 11.90
N ASP A 294 -23.62 9.38 12.23
CA ASP A 294 -23.84 7.94 12.46
C ASP A 294 -24.15 7.15 11.17
N SER A 295 -24.00 7.75 9.99
CA SER A 295 -24.31 7.09 8.73
C SER A 295 -23.37 5.92 8.44
N ALA A 296 -23.91 4.73 8.14
CA ALA A 296 -23.16 3.61 7.64
C ALA A 296 -22.79 3.82 6.14
N GLY A 297 -21.72 3.19 5.70
CA GLY A 297 -21.30 3.25 4.29
C GLY A 297 -20.12 4.21 4.05
N PRO A 298 -19.73 4.48 2.79
CA PRO A 298 -18.68 5.44 2.47
C PRO A 298 -19.02 6.85 2.94
N ALA A 299 -18.04 7.56 3.48
CA ALA A 299 -18.21 8.96 3.78
C ALA A 299 -18.34 9.75 2.46
N GLY A 300 -19.29 10.68 2.38
CA GLY A 300 -19.36 11.63 1.28
C GLY A 300 -18.20 12.65 1.36
N PRO A 301 -18.13 13.61 0.40
CA PRO A 301 -17.10 14.64 0.42
C PRO A 301 -17.12 15.49 1.69
N MET A 302 -15.93 15.98 2.09
CA MET A 302 -15.75 16.91 3.21
C MET A 302 -16.27 16.36 4.55
N LYS A 303 -15.99 15.08 4.84
CA LYS A 303 -16.38 14.41 6.09
C LYS A 303 -15.15 13.91 6.84
N SER A 304 -15.23 13.91 8.17
CA SER A 304 -14.21 13.35 9.06
C SER A 304 -14.80 12.37 10.07
N TYR A 305 -13.99 11.43 10.50
CA TYR A 305 -14.35 10.47 11.56
C TYR A 305 -13.10 9.80 12.13
N VAL A 306 -13.24 9.24 13.33
CA VAL A 306 -12.23 8.40 13.95
C VAL A 306 -12.78 6.99 14.09
N THR A 307 -12.00 6.00 13.74
CA THR A 307 -12.25 4.60 14.10
C THR A 307 -11.25 4.17 15.15
N MET A 308 -11.68 3.33 16.08
CA MET A 308 -10.79 2.75 17.08
C MET A 308 -10.38 1.35 16.60
N ARG A 309 -9.10 1.17 16.27
CA ARG A 309 -8.58 -0.15 15.96
C ARG A 309 -8.29 -0.88 17.26
N MET A 310 -9.16 -1.86 17.57
CA MET A 310 -9.14 -2.61 18.83
C MET A 310 -8.04 -3.69 18.83
N GLU A 311 -7.77 -4.30 19.99
CA GLU A 311 -6.74 -5.32 20.19
C GLU A 311 -6.85 -6.52 19.24
N ASN A 312 -8.06 -6.99 18.96
CA ASN A 312 -8.30 -8.09 18.02
C ASN A 312 -7.92 -7.75 16.56
N ARG A 313 -7.67 -6.48 16.29
CA ARG A 313 -7.11 -5.96 15.03
C ARG A 313 -5.70 -5.37 15.21
N GLY A 314 -4.98 -5.79 16.25
CA GLY A 314 -3.61 -5.34 16.52
C GLY A 314 -3.50 -3.93 17.08
N GLY A 315 -4.57 -3.33 17.57
CA GLY A 315 -4.56 -2.05 18.27
C GLY A 315 -4.15 -2.14 19.73
N ALA A 316 -4.17 -1.01 20.43
CA ALA A 316 -3.91 -0.92 21.85
C ALA A 316 -5.09 -1.44 22.69
N PRO A 317 -4.88 -1.80 23.98
CA PRO A 317 -5.96 -1.85 24.96
C PRO A 317 -6.73 -0.52 24.98
N GLY A 318 -8.04 -0.59 24.77
CA GLY A 318 -8.88 0.61 24.60
C GLY A 318 -8.86 1.21 23.19
N GLY A 319 -8.08 0.65 22.26
CA GLY A 319 -8.05 1.00 20.86
C GLY A 319 -6.93 1.98 20.46
N THR A 320 -6.56 1.91 19.20
CA THR A 320 -5.67 2.87 18.52
C THR A 320 -6.55 3.77 17.65
N PRO A 321 -6.57 5.10 17.85
CA PRO A 321 -7.38 5.99 17.03
C PRO A 321 -6.83 6.09 15.62
N GLU A 322 -7.67 5.89 14.63
CA GLU A 322 -7.40 6.06 13.21
C GLU A 322 -8.32 7.15 12.68
N LEU A 323 -7.73 8.32 12.37
CA LEU A 323 -8.47 9.49 11.92
C LEU A 323 -8.51 9.55 10.40
N TYR A 324 -9.71 9.64 9.87
CA TYR A 324 -9.99 9.72 8.45
C TYR A 324 -10.72 11.02 8.10
N PHE A 325 -10.45 11.51 6.91
CA PHE A 325 -11.25 12.56 6.30
C PHE A 325 -11.37 12.33 4.80
N THR A 326 -12.39 12.89 4.19
CA THR A 326 -12.55 12.92 2.74
C THR A 326 -12.31 14.34 2.23
N ASP A 327 -11.63 14.43 1.11
CA ASP A 327 -11.37 15.68 0.40
C ASP A 327 -12.64 16.19 -0.34
N PRO A 328 -12.59 17.32 -1.08
CA PRO A 328 -13.74 17.84 -1.82
C PRO A 328 -14.32 16.89 -2.86
N ASP A 329 -13.56 15.89 -3.30
CA ASP A 329 -13.98 14.89 -4.27
C ASP A 329 -14.42 13.57 -3.62
N GLY A 330 -14.40 13.49 -2.29
CA GLY A 330 -14.74 12.30 -1.53
C GLY A 330 -13.62 11.27 -1.44
N LEU A 331 -12.39 11.63 -1.84
CA LEU A 331 -11.23 10.76 -1.72
C LEU A 331 -10.82 10.62 -0.26
N LEU A 332 -10.64 9.39 0.18
CA LEU A 332 -10.35 9.09 1.58
C LEU A 332 -8.87 9.29 1.90
N MET A 333 -8.61 10.11 2.89
CA MET A 333 -7.29 10.37 3.46
C MET A 333 -7.28 9.98 4.93
N GLN A 334 -6.12 9.55 5.42
CA GLN A 334 -5.89 9.29 6.84
C GLN A 334 -4.81 10.22 7.37
N LEU A 335 -4.95 10.64 8.62
CA LEU A 335 -3.92 11.37 9.36
C LEU A 335 -3.53 10.58 10.59
N GLN A 336 -2.22 10.46 10.83
CA GLN A 336 -1.66 9.73 11.95
C GLN A 336 -0.43 10.44 12.53
N ASP A 337 0.04 9.97 13.67
CA ASP A 337 1.30 10.41 14.24
C ASP A 337 2.49 10.02 13.35
N SER A 338 3.55 10.82 13.35
CA SER A 338 4.76 10.54 12.58
C SER A 338 5.49 9.25 13.01
N SER A 339 5.17 8.70 14.17
CA SER A 339 5.66 7.41 14.64
C SER A 339 4.78 6.21 14.28
N TYR A 340 3.61 6.44 13.65
CA TYR A 340 2.65 5.38 13.32
C TYR A 340 3.25 4.39 12.34
N CYS A 341 3.34 3.13 12.74
CA CYS A 341 3.86 2.02 11.94
C CYS A 341 2.83 0.90 11.69
N GLY A 342 1.54 1.17 11.99
CA GLY A 342 0.46 0.18 11.84
C GLY A 342 0.37 -0.86 12.96
N GLY A 343 1.20 -0.75 14.00
CA GLY A 343 1.29 -1.66 15.13
C GLY A 343 0.37 -1.32 16.30
N SER A 344 0.64 -1.88 17.46
CA SER A 344 -0.08 -1.62 18.71
C SER A 344 0.35 -0.30 19.37
N GLY A 345 -0.15 -0.02 20.57
CA GLY A 345 0.01 1.27 21.24
C GLY A 345 -1.04 2.29 20.82
N PHE A 346 -1.26 3.31 21.66
CA PHE A 346 -2.26 4.35 21.38
C PHE A 346 -2.01 5.06 20.04
N LEU A 347 -0.75 5.38 19.73
CA LEU A 347 -0.35 5.97 18.46
C LEU A 347 -0.12 4.94 17.34
N GLY A 348 -0.34 3.64 17.57
CA GLY A 348 -0.06 2.60 16.59
C GLY A 348 1.42 2.45 16.24
N ASN A 349 2.30 2.79 17.18
CA ASN A 349 3.74 2.95 17.01
C ASN A 349 4.58 1.85 17.66
N VAL A 350 3.95 0.82 18.19
CA VAL A 350 4.63 -0.37 18.74
C VAL A 350 4.63 -1.46 17.67
N CYS A 351 5.70 -1.53 16.89
CA CYS A 351 5.92 -2.51 15.82
C CYS A 351 7.11 -3.42 16.14
N LYS A 352 7.16 -4.57 15.46
CA LYS A 352 8.24 -5.54 15.61
C LYS A 352 9.50 -5.11 14.85
#